data_94fb0014916eeb29b21e8865097655d2
#
_entry.id   94fb0014916eeb29b21e8865097655d2
#
_cell.length_a   1.000
_cell.length_b   1.000
_cell.length_c   1.000
_cell.angle_alpha   90.00
_cell.angle_beta   90.00
_cell.angle_gamma   90.00
#
_symmetry.space_group_name_H-M   'P 1'
#
loop_
_entity.id
_entity.type
_entity.pdbx_description
1 polymer ?
#
loop_
_entity_poly.entity_id
_entity_poly.type
_entity_poly.pdbx_seq_one_letter_code
_entity_poly.pdbx_strand_id
1 'polypeptide(L)'
;NSFMDKKYEKISQDLGVTLKQIDTVLSLTAEGATIPFIARYRKDMTGSLDEVAIKAIIDLDKSLTALNDRKEAVLVKIKEQGKLTKELEEAILAAEKLADVEELYLPYKEKRRTKATIAREAGLFPLARLILQNVSNLEKEAEAFVCEGFETPQEALAGAVDILVEALSEDVHLRSMTYQEVLRRSKITSQVKDETLDEKQVFQIYYDFSETVANMQGYRTLALNRGEKLGILKIGFEHATDRILSFFAVRFKVKNAYIEEVIQQSVKKKVLPAIERRIRTELTEKAEEGAIQLFSDNLRNLLLVAPLKGRVVLGFDPAFRTGAKLAVVDATGKMLTTQVIYPVKPASARQIEEAKRDLADLIGQYGVEIIAIGNGTASRESEAFVAE
;
A
#
# COMPACT_ATOMS: atom_id res chain seq x y z
N ASN A 1 29.58 -12.59 4.82
CA ASN A 1 30.14 -11.81 5.94
C ASN A 1 30.38 -10.34 5.58
N SER A 2 31.00 -10.02 4.43
CA SER A 2 31.31 -8.62 4.07
C SER A 2 30.10 -7.68 3.95
N PHE A 3 28.94 -8.13 3.48
CA PHE A 3 27.74 -7.27 3.38
C PHE A 3 27.10 -6.99 4.74
N MET A 4 26.97 -8.03 5.57
CA MET A 4 26.44 -7.89 6.94
C MET A 4 27.25 -6.91 7.76
N ASP A 5 28.59 -7.01 7.68
CA ASP A 5 29.51 -6.14 8.40
C ASP A 5 29.35 -4.68 7.94
N LYS A 6 29.33 -4.44 6.63
CA LYS A 6 29.13 -3.10 6.05
C LYS A 6 27.75 -2.51 6.38
N LYS A 7 26.70 -3.34 6.35
CA LYS A 7 25.35 -2.91 6.72
C LYS A 7 25.30 -2.45 8.17
N TYR A 8 25.86 -3.20 9.09
CA TYR A 8 25.88 -2.86 10.51
C TYR A 8 26.71 -1.60 10.77
N GLU A 9 27.86 -1.47 10.10
CA GLU A 9 28.67 -0.25 10.18
C GLU A 9 27.90 0.99 9.71
N LYS A 10 27.17 0.88 8.60
CA LYS A 10 26.34 1.97 8.07
C LYS A 10 25.23 2.36 9.03
N ILE A 11 24.51 1.40 9.59
CA ILE A 11 23.45 1.64 10.58
C ILE A 11 24.07 2.32 11.83
N SER A 12 25.19 1.82 12.30
CA SER A 12 25.91 2.39 13.45
C SER A 12 26.30 3.85 13.24
N GLN A 13 26.83 4.16 12.07
CA GLN A 13 27.23 5.53 11.73
C GLN A 13 26.02 6.46 11.61
N ASP A 14 24.98 6.03 10.93
CA ASP A 14 23.81 6.87 10.65
C ASP A 14 22.95 7.12 11.89
N LEU A 15 22.86 6.16 12.80
CA LEU A 15 21.96 6.22 13.96
C LEU A 15 22.68 6.43 15.29
N GLY A 16 24.01 6.38 15.32
CA GLY A 16 24.78 6.54 16.53
C GLY A 16 24.58 5.42 17.57
N VAL A 17 24.34 4.20 17.12
CA VAL A 17 24.15 3.01 17.95
C VAL A 17 25.31 2.05 17.79
N THR A 18 25.53 1.18 18.78
CA THR A 18 26.59 0.17 18.71
C THR A 18 26.22 -1.02 17.85
N LEU A 19 27.21 -1.73 17.33
CA LEU A 19 26.99 -2.96 16.58
C LEU A 19 26.23 -4.02 17.40
N LYS A 20 26.51 -4.10 18.69
CA LYS A 20 25.81 -5.00 19.62
C LYS A 20 24.34 -4.63 19.77
N GLN A 21 24.02 -3.35 19.87
CA GLN A 21 22.63 -2.88 19.92
C GLN A 21 21.87 -3.25 18.65
N ILE A 22 22.48 -3.07 17.49
CA ILE A 22 21.90 -3.43 16.19
C ILE A 22 21.61 -4.93 16.12
N ASP A 23 22.60 -5.75 16.46
CA ASP A 23 22.46 -7.20 16.44
C ASP A 23 21.37 -7.68 17.38
N THR A 24 21.31 -7.14 18.58
CA THR A 24 20.29 -7.45 19.57
C THR A 24 18.89 -7.12 19.08
N VAL A 25 18.68 -5.92 18.54
CA VAL A 25 17.38 -5.49 18.02
C VAL A 25 16.94 -6.36 16.86
N LEU A 26 17.81 -6.63 15.90
CA LEU A 26 17.49 -7.42 14.72
C LEU A 26 17.23 -8.89 15.07
N SER A 27 18.00 -9.45 16.01
CA SER A 27 17.79 -10.82 16.50
C SER A 27 16.44 -10.97 17.22
N LEU A 28 16.09 -10.05 18.10
CA LEU A 28 14.80 -10.05 18.79
C LEU A 28 13.63 -9.87 17.83
N THR A 29 13.78 -9.04 16.82
CA THR A 29 12.77 -8.84 15.79
C THR A 29 12.57 -10.11 14.96
N ALA A 30 13.64 -10.81 14.62
CA ALA A 30 13.58 -12.09 13.91
C ALA A 30 12.88 -13.20 14.73
N GLU A 31 12.96 -13.13 16.03
CA GLU A 31 12.23 -14.01 16.95
C GLU A 31 10.73 -13.65 17.12
N GLY A 32 10.29 -12.58 16.48
CA GLY A 32 8.90 -12.12 16.51
C GLY A 32 8.58 -11.08 17.58
N ALA A 33 9.58 -10.53 18.28
CA ALA A 33 9.37 -9.47 19.24
C ALA A 33 8.91 -8.17 18.55
N THR A 34 7.92 -7.50 19.14
CA THR A 34 7.44 -6.20 18.65
C THR A 34 8.30 -5.06 19.17
N ILE A 35 8.25 -3.92 18.50
CA ILE A 35 9.00 -2.71 18.91
C ILE A 35 8.66 -2.28 20.34
N PRO A 36 7.38 -2.16 20.75
CA PRO A 36 7.05 -1.82 22.14
C PRO A 36 7.55 -2.85 23.16
N PHE A 37 7.51 -4.13 22.79
CA PHE A 37 8.00 -5.21 23.66
C PHE A 37 9.52 -5.07 23.89
N ILE A 38 10.30 -4.84 22.85
CA ILE A 38 11.75 -4.66 22.94
C ILE A 38 12.07 -3.42 23.79
N ALA A 39 11.41 -2.30 23.53
CA ALA A 39 11.63 -1.05 24.24
C ALA A 39 11.32 -1.17 25.75
N ARG A 40 10.28 -1.91 26.10
CA ARG A 40 9.81 -2.03 27.48
C ARG A 40 10.48 -3.15 28.27
N TYR A 41 10.62 -4.32 27.67
CA TYR A 41 11.00 -5.55 28.38
C TYR A 41 12.41 -6.06 28.06
N ARG A 42 13.15 -5.40 27.16
CA ARG A 42 14.51 -5.79 26.77
C ARG A 42 15.53 -4.64 26.89
N LYS A 43 15.28 -3.72 27.80
CA LYS A 43 16.15 -2.57 28.07
C LYS A 43 17.60 -2.96 28.38
N ASP A 44 17.77 -4.00 29.19
CA ASP A 44 19.09 -4.51 29.57
C ASP A 44 19.89 -5.02 28.39
N MET A 45 19.20 -5.60 27.40
CA MET A 45 19.83 -6.15 26.21
C MET A 45 20.16 -5.08 25.17
N THR A 46 19.34 -4.03 25.08
CA THR A 46 19.48 -2.97 24.07
C THR A 46 20.20 -1.72 24.57
N GLY A 47 20.60 -1.67 25.84
CA GLY A 47 21.14 -0.46 26.43
C GLY A 47 20.13 0.67 26.54
N SER A 48 18.87 0.33 26.84
CA SER A 48 17.77 1.28 27.03
C SER A 48 17.38 2.08 25.79
N LEU A 49 17.45 1.47 24.60
CA LEU A 49 16.94 2.07 23.38
C LEU A 49 15.43 2.28 23.47
N ASP A 50 14.96 3.45 23.04
CA ASP A 50 13.56 3.77 22.96
C ASP A 50 12.89 3.20 21.68
N GLU A 51 11.57 3.33 21.58
CA GLU A 51 10.80 2.84 20.42
C GLU A 51 11.23 3.51 19.11
N VAL A 52 11.59 4.79 19.16
CA VAL A 52 12.04 5.55 17.98
C VAL A 52 13.36 5.00 17.46
N ALA A 53 14.33 4.79 18.36
CA ALA A 53 15.64 4.24 18.00
C ALA A 53 15.54 2.80 17.47
N ILE A 54 14.72 1.96 18.10
CA ILE A 54 14.49 0.57 17.67
C ILE A 54 13.84 0.53 16.29
N LYS A 55 12.80 1.35 16.06
CA LYS A 55 12.15 1.47 14.75
C LYS A 55 13.12 1.94 13.68
N ALA A 56 13.94 2.93 13.97
CA ALA A 56 14.95 3.45 13.06
C ALA A 56 15.96 2.37 12.62
N ILE A 57 16.42 1.53 13.56
CA ILE A 57 17.30 0.39 13.26
C ILE A 57 16.61 -0.60 12.32
N ILE A 58 15.39 -0.99 12.62
CA ILE A 58 14.62 -1.95 11.82
C ILE A 58 14.36 -1.41 10.40
N ASP A 59 13.94 -0.16 10.29
CA ASP A 59 13.60 0.48 9.00
C ASP A 59 14.86 0.63 8.12
N LEU A 60 15.97 1.06 8.72
CA LEU A 60 17.23 1.21 7.98
C LEU A 60 17.80 -0.16 7.56
N ASP A 61 17.68 -1.17 8.40
CA ASP A 61 18.06 -2.55 8.04
C ASP A 61 17.26 -3.05 6.83
N LYS A 62 15.95 -2.89 6.83
CA LYS A 62 15.08 -3.26 5.70
C LYS A 62 15.46 -2.51 4.43
N SER A 63 15.70 -1.22 4.53
CA SER A 63 16.08 -0.37 3.40
C SER A 63 17.42 -0.78 2.79
N LEU A 64 18.44 -1.01 3.62
CA LEU A 64 19.77 -1.42 3.18
C LEU A 64 19.75 -2.85 2.60
N THR A 65 18.97 -3.75 3.17
CA THR A 65 18.80 -5.11 2.65
C THR A 65 18.13 -5.09 1.27
N ALA A 66 17.06 -4.33 1.11
CA ALA A 66 16.38 -4.17 -0.17
C ALA A 66 17.30 -3.57 -1.25
N LEU A 67 18.09 -2.55 -0.87
CA LEU A 67 19.07 -1.93 -1.75
C LEU A 67 20.13 -2.96 -2.22
N ASN A 68 20.67 -3.72 -1.30
CA ASN A 68 21.69 -4.73 -1.62
C ASN A 68 21.12 -5.86 -2.50
N ASP A 69 19.93 -6.36 -2.17
CA ASP A 69 19.27 -7.42 -2.96
C ASP A 69 19.03 -6.93 -4.40
N ARG A 70 18.63 -5.67 -4.55
CA ARG A 70 18.47 -5.09 -5.89
C ARG A 70 19.77 -4.94 -6.65
N LYS A 71 20.83 -4.50 -6.00
CA LYS A 71 22.19 -4.44 -6.59
C LYS A 71 22.63 -5.80 -7.10
N GLU A 72 22.50 -6.84 -6.29
CA GLU A 72 22.87 -8.20 -6.69
C GLU A 72 22.06 -8.69 -7.89
N ALA A 73 20.75 -8.50 -7.87
CA ALA A 73 19.87 -8.88 -8.98
C ALA A 73 20.23 -8.17 -10.28
N VAL A 74 20.51 -6.88 -10.22
CA VAL A 74 20.92 -6.06 -11.38
C VAL A 74 22.27 -6.52 -11.93
N LEU A 75 23.24 -6.75 -11.06
CA LEU A 75 24.58 -7.23 -11.45
C LEU A 75 24.51 -8.58 -12.16
N VAL A 76 23.70 -9.51 -11.64
CA VAL A 76 23.49 -10.82 -12.28
C VAL A 76 22.92 -10.66 -13.68
N LYS A 77 21.89 -9.84 -13.86
CA LYS A 77 21.26 -9.62 -15.16
C LYS A 77 22.18 -8.98 -16.17
N ILE A 78 22.97 -7.99 -15.78
CA ILE A 78 23.93 -7.34 -16.68
C ILE A 78 25.06 -8.31 -17.05
N LYS A 79 25.53 -9.10 -16.10
CA LYS A 79 26.54 -10.14 -16.33
C LYS A 79 26.06 -11.20 -17.32
N GLU A 80 24.83 -11.67 -17.18
CA GLU A 80 24.20 -12.62 -18.12
C GLU A 80 24.16 -12.07 -19.55
N GLN A 81 24.01 -10.76 -19.72
CA GLN A 81 24.07 -10.10 -21.03
C GLN A 81 25.51 -9.92 -21.57
N GLY A 82 26.53 -10.24 -20.77
CA GLY A 82 27.92 -10.04 -21.14
C GLY A 82 28.36 -8.57 -21.20
N LYS A 83 27.61 -7.66 -20.59
CA LYS A 83 27.83 -6.21 -20.67
C LYS A 83 28.36 -5.60 -19.38
N LEU A 84 28.64 -6.41 -18.36
CA LEU A 84 29.13 -5.91 -17.08
C LEU A 84 30.62 -5.52 -17.20
N THR A 85 30.90 -4.24 -16.96
CA THR A 85 32.25 -3.71 -16.84
C THR A 85 32.63 -3.51 -15.37
N LYS A 86 33.92 -3.40 -15.09
CA LYS A 86 34.40 -3.14 -13.73
C LYS A 86 33.89 -1.80 -13.21
N GLU A 87 33.91 -0.76 -14.03
CA GLU A 87 33.44 0.58 -13.69
C GLU A 87 31.95 0.57 -13.37
N LEU A 88 31.14 -0.15 -14.15
CA LEU A 88 29.71 -0.27 -13.92
C LEU A 88 29.40 -1.03 -12.64
N GLU A 89 30.10 -2.12 -12.38
CA GLU A 89 29.98 -2.88 -11.15
C GLU A 89 30.28 -2.03 -9.93
N GLU A 90 31.39 -1.29 -9.95
CA GLU A 90 31.80 -0.38 -8.88
C GLU A 90 30.74 0.72 -8.66
N ALA A 91 30.20 1.31 -9.75
CA ALA A 91 29.15 2.32 -9.67
C ALA A 91 27.85 1.78 -9.03
N ILE A 92 27.44 0.58 -9.39
CA ILE A 92 26.23 -0.08 -8.82
C ILE A 92 26.47 -0.39 -7.34
N LEU A 93 27.61 -0.96 -7.00
CA LEU A 93 27.95 -1.29 -5.60
C LEU A 93 28.05 -0.04 -4.71
N ALA A 94 28.50 1.09 -5.27
CA ALA A 94 28.63 2.36 -4.57
C ALA A 94 27.31 3.15 -4.45
N ALA A 95 26.28 2.77 -5.17
CA ALA A 95 24.97 3.47 -5.13
C ALA A 95 24.35 3.42 -3.75
N GLU A 96 23.90 4.57 -3.24
CA GLU A 96 23.30 4.70 -1.91
C GLU A 96 21.78 4.63 -1.90
N LYS A 97 21.15 4.78 -3.08
CA LYS A 97 19.69 4.79 -3.25
C LYS A 97 19.24 3.81 -4.31
N LEU A 98 18.04 3.23 -4.13
CA LEU A 98 17.41 2.38 -5.14
C LEU A 98 17.27 3.10 -6.49
N ALA A 99 16.92 4.39 -6.48
CA ALA A 99 16.78 5.19 -7.69
C ALA A 99 18.08 5.24 -8.51
N ASP A 100 19.23 5.35 -7.85
CA ASP A 100 20.53 5.38 -8.51
C ASP A 100 20.86 4.03 -9.16
N VAL A 101 20.51 2.92 -8.50
CA VAL A 101 20.68 1.57 -9.06
C VAL A 101 19.79 1.38 -10.30
N GLU A 102 18.53 1.81 -10.22
CA GLU A 102 17.60 1.74 -11.36
C GLU A 102 18.08 2.58 -12.56
N GLU A 103 18.60 3.75 -12.30
CA GLU A 103 19.15 4.62 -13.34
C GLU A 103 20.35 3.97 -14.05
N LEU A 104 21.26 3.38 -13.29
CA LEU A 104 22.41 2.64 -13.83
C LEU A 104 21.98 1.40 -14.61
N TYR A 105 20.90 0.75 -14.20
CA TYR A 105 20.39 -0.44 -14.88
C TYR A 105 19.56 -0.12 -16.13
N LEU A 106 18.96 1.05 -16.21
CA LEU A 106 18.02 1.41 -17.29
C LEU A 106 18.50 1.08 -18.72
N PRO A 107 19.77 1.37 -19.10
CA PRO A 107 20.27 1.03 -20.44
C PRO A 107 20.37 -0.46 -20.72
N TYR A 108 20.42 -1.29 -19.66
CA TYR A 108 20.61 -2.75 -19.74
C TYR A 108 19.33 -3.52 -19.47
N LYS A 109 18.25 -2.81 -19.11
CA LYS A 109 16.97 -3.42 -18.84
C LYS A 109 16.42 -4.06 -20.11
N GLU A 110 16.20 -5.36 -20.06
CA GLU A 110 15.55 -6.06 -21.16
C GLU A 110 14.14 -5.54 -21.36
N LYS A 111 13.87 -5.01 -22.57
CA LYS A 111 12.50 -4.70 -22.96
C LYS A 111 11.75 -6.02 -23.10
N ARG A 112 10.60 -6.14 -22.42
CA ARG A 112 9.73 -7.29 -22.56
C ARG A 112 9.41 -7.49 -24.04
N ARG A 113 9.58 -8.71 -24.52
CA ARG A 113 9.25 -9.08 -25.90
C ARG A 113 7.75 -8.90 -26.11
N THR A 114 7.36 -8.02 -27.01
CA THR A 114 5.97 -7.69 -27.32
C THR A 114 5.60 -8.19 -28.71
N LYS A 115 4.30 -8.17 -29.02
CA LYS A 115 3.83 -8.45 -30.39
C LYS A 115 4.48 -7.53 -31.42
N ALA A 116 4.67 -6.26 -31.05
CA ALA A 116 5.37 -5.28 -31.92
C ALA A 116 6.84 -5.65 -32.14
N THR A 117 7.54 -6.12 -31.13
CA THR A 117 8.91 -6.61 -31.24
C THR A 117 9.01 -7.78 -32.22
N ILE A 118 8.11 -8.76 -32.08
CA ILE A 118 8.04 -9.92 -32.99
C ILE A 118 7.79 -9.47 -34.43
N ALA A 119 6.86 -8.55 -34.63
CA ALA A 119 6.55 -8.01 -35.96
C ALA A 119 7.72 -7.22 -36.56
N ARG A 120 8.44 -6.46 -35.75
CA ARG A 120 9.66 -5.74 -36.20
C ARG A 120 10.78 -6.70 -36.61
N GLU A 121 11.01 -7.74 -35.82
CA GLU A 121 11.98 -8.80 -36.13
C GLU A 121 11.62 -9.53 -37.42
N ALA A 122 10.37 -9.71 -37.72
CA ALA A 122 9.86 -10.31 -38.95
C ALA A 122 9.96 -9.37 -40.19
N GLY A 123 10.43 -8.14 -40.02
CA GLY A 123 10.59 -7.20 -41.11
C GLY A 123 9.33 -6.46 -41.51
N LEU A 124 8.32 -6.34 -40.66
CA LEU A 124 7.03 -5.72 -40.98
C LEU A 124 7.00 -4.18 -40.81
N PHE A 125 8.08 -3.57 -40.35
CA PHE A 125 8.13 -2.11 -40.19
C PHE A 125 7.91 -1.34 -41.49
N PRO A 126 8.48 -1.72 -42.65
CA PRO A 126 8.19 -1.07 -43.93
C PRO A 126 6.71 -1.17 -44.30
N LEU A 127 6.03 -2.28 -43.96
CA LEU A 127 4.58 -2.42 -44.19
C LEU A 127 3.79 -1.42 -43.31
N ALA A 128 4.21 -1.22 -42.08
CA ALA A 128 3.64 -0.20 -41.21
C ALA A 128 3.75 1.19 -41.81
N ARG A 129 4.90 1.51 -42.42
CA ARG A 129 5.09 2.76 -43.19
C ARG A 129 4.11 2.90 -44.33
N LEU A 130 3.84 1.82 -45.08
CA LEU A 130 2.87 1.83 -46.19
C LEU A 130 1.48 2.15 -45.69
N ILE A 131 1.10 1.64 -44.52
CA ILE A 131 -0.18 1.97 -43.86
C ILE A 131 -0.27 3.48 -43.59
N LEU A 132 0.79 4.08 -43.03
CA LEU A 132 0.85 5.51 -42.72
C LEU A 132 0.85 6.39 -43.99
N GLN A 133 1.40 5.90 -45.11
CA GLN A 133 1.38 6.55 -46.39
C GLN A 133 0.06 6.41 -47.14
N ASN A 134 -0.84 5.60 -46.61
CA ASN A 134 -2.15 5.32 -47.19
C ASN A 134 -2.06 4.84 -48.67
N VAL A 135 -1.12 3.92 -48.93
CA VAL A 135 -0.95 3.33 -50.26
C VAL A 135 -2.20 2.59 -50.67
N SER A 136 -2.57 2.66 -51.95
CA SER A 136 -3.68 1.87 -52.50
C SER A 136 -3.32 0.38 -52.49
N ASN A 137 -4.32 -0.49 -52.24
CA ASN A 137 -4.17 -1.95 -52.24
C ASN A 137 -3.17 -2.47 -51.18
N LEU A 138 -3.33 -2.04 -49.94
CA LEU A 138 -2.47 -2.49 -48.83
C LEU A 138 -2.43 -4.02 -48.69
N GLU A 139 -3.52 -4.72 -48.93
CA GLU A 139 -3.61 -6.18 -48.90
C GLU A 139 -2.67 -6.81 -49.96
N LYS A 140 -2.58 -6.21 -51.15
CA LYS A 140 -1.69 -6.68 -52.21
C LYS A 140 -0.22 -6.37 -51.86
N GLU A 141 0.07 -5.18 -51.37
CA GLU A 141 1.39 -4.82 -50.89
C GLU A 141 1.86 -5.73 -49.74
N ALA A 142 0.94 -6.16 -48.88
CA ALA A 142 1.25 -7.05 -47.77
C ALA A 142 1.69 -8.46 -48.20
N GLU A 143 1.35 -8.90 -49.42
CA GLU A 143 1.78 -10.19 -49.97
C GLU A 143 3.30 -10.33 -49.96
N ALA A 144 4.01 -9.23 -50.21
CA ALA A 144 5.47 -9.19 -50.21
C ALA A 144 6.10 -9.34 -48.80
N PHE A 145 5.32 -9.23 -47.75
CA PHE A 145 5.76 -9.28 -46.36
C PHE A 145 5.39 -10.59 -45.66
N VAL A 146 4.71 -11.48 -46.34
CA VAL A 146 4.37 -12.82 -45.79
C VAL A 146 5.66 -13.58 -45.45
N CYS A 147 5.72 -14.10 -44.23
CA CYS A 147 6.87 -14.84 -43.72
C CYS A 147 6.46 -15.80 -42.63
N GLU A 148 7.43 -16.51 -42.04
CA GLU A 148 7.17 -17.39 -40.91
C GLU A 148 6.58 -16.62 -39.74
N GLY A 149 5.46 -17.10 -39.21
CA GLY A 149 4.71 -16.45 -38.13
C GLY A 149 3.67 -15.42 -38.62
N PHE A 150 3.77 -14.96 -39.87
CA PHE A 150 2.83 -14.04 -40.56
C PHE A 150 2.55 -14.59 -41.96
N GLU A 151 1.77 -15.65 -42.01
CA GLU A 151 1.67 -16.51 -43.20
C GLU A 151 0.62 -16.05 -44.22
N THR A 152 -0.21 -15.07 -43.85
CA THR A 152 -1.17 -14.42 -44.76
C THR A 152 -0.93 -12.93 -44.82
N PRO A 153 -1.38 -12.24 -45.91
CA PRO A 153 -1.33 -10.79 -45.96
C PRO A 153 -2.02 -10.10 -44.80
N GLN A 154 -3.12 -10.66 -44.32
CA GLN A 154 -3.90 -10.16 -43.18
C GLN A 154 -3.11 -10.26 -41.88
N GLU A 155 -2.40 -11.37 -41.67
CA GLU A 155 -1.50 -11.54 -40.49
C GLU A 155 -0.35 -10.56 -40.54
N ALA A 156 0.25 -10.32 -41.71
CA ALA A 156 1.30 -9.34 -41.88
C ALA A 156 0.82 -7.92 -41.57
N LEU A 157 -0.37 -7.55 -42.04
CA LEU A 157 -1.00 -6.26 -41.75
C LEU A 157 -1.33 -6.13 -40.26
N ALA A 158 -1.81 -7.17 -39.63
CA ALA A 158 -2.05 -7.19 -38.17
C ALA A 158 -0.74 -6.97 -37.37
N GLY A 159 0.36 -7.57 -37.81
CA GLY A 159 1.67 -7.34 -37.23
C GLY A 159 2.15 -5.90 -37.41
N ALA A 160 1.95 -5.34 -38.59
CA ALA A 160 2.25 -3.93 -38.86
C ALA A 160 1.40 -2.99 -37.97
N VAL A 161 0.14 -3.29 -37.77
CA VAL A 161 -0.75 -2.58 -36.84
C VAL A 161 -0.20 -2.65 -35.42
N ASP A 162 0.27 -3.81 -34.94
CA ASP A 162 0.85 -3.97 -33.62
C ASP A 162 2.06 -3.05 -33.40
N ILE A 163 2.91 -2.87 -34.43
CA ILE A 163 4.04 -1.94 -34.38
C ILE A 163 3.54 -0.51 -34.17
N LEU A 164 2.54 -0.09 -34.93
CA LEU A 164 1.98 1.26 -34.84
C LEU A 164 1.24 1.49 -33.53
N VAL A 165 0.55 0.49 -33.01
CA VAL A 165 -0.13 0.54 -31.71
C VAL A 165 0.86 0.77 -30.58
N GLU A 166 1.97 0.04 -30.57
CA GLU A 166 3.00 0.22 -29.55
C GLU A 166 3.59 1.64 -29.61
N ALA A 167 3.96 2.11 -30.78
CA ALA A 167 4.52 3.44 -30.96
C ALA A 167 3.55 4.55 -30.53
N LEU A 168 2.30 4.46 -30.93
CA LEU A 168 1.27 5.46 -30.57
C LEU A 168 0.94 5.42 -29.09
N SER A 169 0.89 4.23 -28.50
CA SER A 169 0.58 4.03 -27.08
C SER A 169 1.66 4.57 -26.14
N GLU A 170 2.90 4.67 -26.59
CA GLU A 170 4.04 5.19 -25.83
C GLU A 170 4.20 6.71 -25.95
N ASP A 171 3.40 7.38 -26.75
CA ASP A 171 3.46 8.84 -26.91
C ASP A 171 3.14 9.54 -25.59
N VAL A 172 4.15 10.20 -25.03
CA VAL A 172 4.07 10.84 -23.71
C VAL A 172 3.03 11.96 -23.70
N HIS A 173 2.94 12.75 -24.76
CA HIS A 173 2.00 13.85 -24.83
C HIS A 173 0.55 13.37 -24.89
N LEU A 174 0.25 12.36 -25.71
CA LEU A 174 -1.08 11.76 -25.79
C LEU A 174 -1.47 11.08 -24.48
N ARG A 175 -0.54 10.41 -23.82
CA ARG A 175 -0.80 9.81 -22.48
C ARG A 175 -1.11 10.89 -21.44
N SER A 176 -0.36 11.97 -21.44
CA SER A 176 -0.60 13.09 -20.52
C SER A 176 -1.97 13.75 -20.76
N MET A 177 -2.31 14.01 -22.02
CA MET A 177 -3.63 14.56 -22.37
C MET A 177 -4.76 13.65 -21.93
N THR A 178 -4.62 12.35 -22.16
CA THR A 178 -5.61 11.35 -21.78
C THR A 178 -5.75 11.26 -20.27
N TYR A 179 -4.64 11.26 -19.54
CA TYR A 179 -4.65 11.25 -18.07
C TYR A 179 -5.40 12.48 -17.51
N GLN A 180 -5.13 13.67 -18.01
CA GLN A 180 -5.83 14.89 -17.59
C GLN A 180 -7.33 14.83 -17.92
N GLU A 181 -7.69 14.31 -19.08
CA GLU A 181 -9.09 14.14 -19.46
C GLU A 181 -9.81 13.16 -18.55
N VAL A 182 -9.18 12.03 -18.21
CA VAL A 182 -9.74 11.04 -17.29
C VAL A 182 -9.93 11.63 -15.90
N LEU A 183 -8.95 12.35 -15.38
CA LEU A 183 -9.07 13.02 -14.07
C LEU A 183 -10.23 14.01 -14.04
N ARG A 184 -10.47 14.70 -15.14
CA ARG A 184 -11.47 15.76 -15.21
C ARG A 184 -12.89 15.26 -15.43
N ARG A 185 -13.06 14.25 -16.29
CA ARG A 185 -14.39 13.89 -16.82
C ARG A 185 -14.80 12.45 -16.62
N SER A 186 -13.87 11.54 -16.39
CA SER A 186 -14.20 10.13 -16.22
C SER A 186 -14.86 9.86 -14.87
N LYS A 187 -15.65 8.79 -14.85
CA LYS A 187 -16.29 8.29 -13.64
C LYS A 187 -15.71 6.94 -13.27
N ILE A 188 -15.58 6.70 -11.98
CA ILE A 188 -15.40 5.36 -11.44
C ILE A 188 -16.77 4.76 -11.25
N THR A 189 -16.93 3.52 -11.69
CA THR A 189 -18.18 2.77 -11.59
C THR A 189 -17.99 1.52 -10.75
N SER A 190 -19.03 1.14 -10.04
CA SER A 190 -19.09 -0.10 -9.29
C SER A 190 -20.40 -0.80 -9.55
N GLN A 191 -20.32 -2.09 -9.76
CA GLN A 191 -21.48 -2.97 -9.92
C GLN A 191 -21.31 -4.21 -9.04
N VAL A 192 -22.43 -4.79 -8.62
CA VAL A 192 -22.39 -6.05 -7.89
C VAL A 192 -21.90 -7.17 -8.81
N LYS A 193 -20.94 -7.94 -8.34
CA LYS A 193 -20.42 -9.13 -9.01
C LYS A 193 -21.02 -10.40 -8.41
N ASP A 194 -21.05 -10.49 -7.09
CA ASP A 194 -21.60 -11.61 -6.35
C ASP A 194 -22.14 -11.15 -4.99
N GLU A 195 -23.43 -10.89 -4.91
CA GLU A 195 -24.08 -10.44 -3.68
C GLU A 195 -24.18 -11.53 -2.61
N THR A 196 -24.02 -12.80 -2.98
CA THR A 196 -24.06 -13.92 -2.01
C THR A 196 -22.88 -13.85 -1.03
N LEU A 197 -21.79 -13.20 -1.41
CA LEU A 197 -20.61 -12.99 -0.56
C LEU A 197 -20.79 -11.82 0.41
N ASP A 198 -21.82 -11.00 0.23
CA ASP A 198 -22.11 -9.84 1.07
C ASP A 198 -23.36 -10.09 1.94
N GLU A 199 -23.26 -11.08 2.84
CA GLU A 199 -24.38 -11.51 3.68
C GLU A 199 -25.00 -10.38 4.51
N LYS A 200 -24.18 -9.43 4.96
CA LYS A 200 -24.61 -8.28 5.78
C LYS A 200 -25.01 -7.06 4.96
N GLN A 201 -24.95 -7.17 3.64
CA GLN A 201 -25.23 -6.08 2.70
C GLN A 201 -24.42 -4.80 2.98
N VAL A 202 -23.18 -4.95 3.43
CA VAL A 202 -22.27 -3.83 3.76
C VAL A 202 -21.92 -2.99 2.52
N PHE A 203 -21.85 -3.64 1.34
CA PHE A 203 -21.50 -2.99 0.09
C PHE A 203 -22.69 -2.64 -0.78
N GLN A 204 -23.92 -2.74 -0.27
CA GLN A 204 -25.16 -2.56 -1.08
C GLN A 204 -25.20 -1.20 -1.78
N ILE A 205 -24.72 -0.14 -1.16
CA ILE A 205 -24.69 1.20 -1.74
C ILE A 205 -23.78 1.29 -2.98
N TYR A 206 -22.88 0.33 -3.15
CA TYR A 206 -21.95 0.24 -4.27
C TYR A 206 -22.34 -0.79 -5.33
N TYR A 207 -23.51 -1.41 -5.23
CA TYR A 207 -23.98 -2.40 -6.21
C TYR A 207 -24.30 -1.77 -7.56
N ASP A 208 -24.68 -0.53 -7.57
CA ASP A 208 -24.83 0.32 -8.75
C ASP A 208 -24.40 1.74 -8.39
N PHE A 209 -23.12 2.01 -8.53
CA PHE A 209 -22.49 3.24 -8.08
C PHE A 209 -21.67 3.87 -9.19
N SER A 210 -21.68 5.19 -9.24
CA SER A 210 -20.90 5.98 -10.18
C SER A 210 -20.55 7.32 -9.54
N GLU A 211 -19.28 7.72 -9.63
CA GLU A 211 -18.80 9.02 -9.16
C GLU A 211 -17.68 9.51 -10.06
N THR A 212 -17.60 10.81 -10.29
CA THR A 212 -16.47 11.40 -11.02
C THR A 212 -15.16 11.15 -10.28
N VAL A 213 -14.11 10.88 -11.03
CA VAL A 213 -12.76 10.67 -10.45
C VAL A 213 -12.37 11.86 -9.58
N ALA A 214 -12.63 13.09 -10.05
CA ALA A 214 -12.32 14.31 -9.35
C ALA A 214 -12.99 14.45 -7.97
N ASN A 215 -14.16 13.85 -7.80
CA ASN A 215 -14.97 13.94 -6.59
C ASN A 215 -14.91 12.70 -5.69
N MET A 216 -14.05 11.72 -6.01
CA MET A 216 -13.93 10.50 -5.21
C MET A 216 -13.43 10.80 -3.79
N GLN A 217 -14.21 10.36 -2.82
CA GLN A 217 -13.85 10.44 -1.41
C GLN A 217 -13.00 9.25 -0.98
N GLY A 218 -12.05 9.48 -0.08
CA GLY A 218 -11.13 8.43 0.38
C GLY A 218 -11.84 7.22 0.97
N TYR A 219 -12.86 7.41 1.80
CA TYR A 219 -13.61 6.29 2.40
C TYR A 219 -14.32 5.43 1.35
N ARG A 220 -14.79 6.04 0.26
CA ARG A 220 -15.42 5.32 -0.86
C ARG A 220 -14.39 4.52 -1.66
N THR A 221 -13.23 5.11 -1.91
CA THR A 221 -12.12 4.40 -2.56
C THR A 221 -11.72 3.15 -1.80
N LEU A 222 -11.55 3.24 -0.49
CA LEU A 222 -11.21 2.10 0.36
C LEU A 222 -12.32 1.05 0.40
N ALA A 223 -13.58 1.47 0.43
CA ALA A 223 -14.72 0.56 0.39
C ALA A 223 -14.81 -0.18 -0.94
N LEU A 224 -14.64 0.50 -2.06
CA LEU A 224 -14.61 -0.13 -3.40
C LEU A 224 -13.48 -1.13 -3.52
N ASN A 225 -12.28 -0.78 -3.07
CA ASN A 225 -11.12 -1.68 -3.08
C ASN A 225 -11.38 -2.95 -2.26
N ARG A 226 -12.01 -2.80 -1.10
CA ARG A 226 -12.36 -3.94 -0.23
C ARG A 226 -13.40 -4.83 -0.88
N GLY A 227 -14.47 -4.25 -1.43
CA GLY A 227 -15.53 -4.98 -2.12
C GLY A 227 -15.01 -5.74 -3.35
N GLU A 228 -14.09 -5.14 -4.09
CA GLU A 228 -13.43 -5.78 -5.23
C GLU A 228 -12.55 -6.96 -4.77
N LYS A 229 -11.74 -6.76 -3.73
CA LYS A 229 -10.88 -7.81 -3.17
C LYS A 229 -11.66 -9.00 -2.64
N LEU A 230 -12.83 -8.76 -2.06
CA LEU A 230 -13.72 -9.80 -1.56
C LEU A 230 -14.53 -10.50 -2.67
N GLY A 231 -14.43 -10.04 -3.92
CA GLY A 231 -15.17 -10.59 -5.03
C GLY A 231 -16.65 -10.17 -5.08
N ILE A 232 -17.07 -9.22 -4.27
CA ILE A 232 -18.44 -8.72 -4.17
C ILE A 232 -18.75 -7.71 -5.28
N LEU A 233 -17.79 -6.80 -5.55
CA LEU A 233 -17.93 -5.70 -6.48
C LEU A 233 -17.03 -5.87 -7.71
N LYS A 234 -17.52 -5.36 -8.83
CA LYS A 234 -16.73 -5.16 -10.04
C LYS A 234 -16.55 -3.67 -10.27
N ILE A 235 -15.31 -3.24 -10.26
CA ILE A 235 -14.95 -1.83 -10.42
C ILE A 235 -14.53 -1.55 -11.85
N GLY A 236 -15.01 -0.47 -12.40
CA GLY A 236 -14.68 -0.04 -13.75
C GLY A 236 -14.62 1.48 -13.87
N PHE A 237 -14.53 1.93 -15.11
CA PHE A 237 -14.51 3.34 -15.47
C PHE A 237 -15.48 3.61 -16.61
N GLU A 238 -15.99 4.82 -16.64
CA GLU A 238 -16.76 5.37 -17.75
C GLU A 238 -16.04 6.61 -18.25
N HIS A 239 -15.65 6.60 -19.52
CA HIS A 239 -14.86 7.64 -20.15
C HIS A 239 -15.60 8.36 -21.26
N ALA A 240 -15.22 9.61 -21.53
CA ALA A 240 -15.57 10.32 -22.75
C ALA A 240 -14.73 9.76 -23.94
N THR A 241 -15.00 8.51 -24.31
CA THR A 241 -14.17 7.73 -25.24
C THR A 241 -13.97 8.39 -26.59
N ASP A 242 -15.03 8.94 -27.17
CA ASP A 242 -14.95 9.61 -28.49
C ASP A 242 -14.02 10.81 -28.47
N ARG A 243 -14.05 11.57 -27.38
CA ARG A 243 -13.16 12.70 -27.21
C ARG A 243 -11.68 12.26 -27.09
N ILE A 244 -11.42 11.19 -26.35
CA ILE A 244 -10.08 10.63 -26.20
C ILE A 244 -9.58 10.10 -27.55
N LEU A 245 -10.41 9.34 -28.27
CA LEU A 245 -10.08 8.86 -29.62
C LEU A 245 -9.71 10.00 -30.56
N SER A 246 -10.38 11.14 -30.46
CA SER A 246 -10.08 12.32 -31.27
C SER A 246 -8.69 12.90 -31.00
N PHE A 247 -8.18 12.84 -29.77
CA PHE A 247 -6.82 13.27 -29.45
C PHE A 247 -5.77 12.46 -30.21
N PHE A 248 -5.99 11.16 -30.37
CA PHE A 248 -5.10 10.26 -31.10
C PHE A 248 -5.24 10.41 -32.61
N ALA A 249 -6.48 10.63 -33.09
CA ALA A 249 -6.76 10.78 -34.52
C ALA A 249 -6.02 11.99 -35.14
N VAL A 250 -5.82 13.07 -34.39
CA VAL A 250 -5.13 14.27 -34.86
C VAL A 250 -3.67 14.01 -35.28
N ARG A 251 -3.05 12.94 -34.77
CA ARG A 251 -1.68 12.54 -35.15
C ARG A 251 -1.55 12.05 -36.59
N PHE A 252 -2.65 11.72 -37.24
CA PHE A 252 -2.66 11.17 -38.57
C PHE A 252 -3.26 12.15 -39.60
N LYS A 253 -2.57 12.34 -40.70
CA LYS A 253 -3.05 13.19 -41.80
C LYS A 253 -3.99 12.46 -42.76
N VAL A 254 -3.97 11.13 -42.70
CA VAL A 254 -4.72 10.26 -43.59
C VAL A 254 -5.60 9.33 -42.76
N LYS A 255 -6.66 8.84 -43.38
CA LYS A 255 -7.57 7.89 -42.76
C LYS A 255 -7.68 6.62 -43.58
N ASN A 256 -7.57 5.49 -42.94
CA ASN A 256 -7.92 4.19 -43.49
C ASN A 256 -8.32 3.25 -42.36
N ALA A 257 -8.83 2.08 -42.71
CA ALA A 257 -9.31 1.11 -41.73
C ALA A 257 -8.21 0.65 -40.77
N TYR A 258 -6.97 0.56 -41.21
CA TYR A 258 -5.83 0.13 -40.39
C TYR A 258 -5.42 1.19 -39.38
N ILE A 259 -5.36 2.46 -39.81
CA ILE A 259 -5.10 3.58 -38.89
C ILE A 259 -6.20 3.69 -37.85
N GLU A 260 -7.46 3.50 -38.23
CA GLU A 260 -8.57 3.50 -37.29
C GLU A 260 -8.45 2.38 -36.25
N GLU A 261 -8.05 1.18 -36.70
CA GLU A 261 -7.75 0.05 -35.81
C GLU A 261 -6.58 0.36 -34.86
N VAL A 262 -5.53 1.01 -35.34
CA VAL A 262 -4.41 1.44 -34.52
C VAL A 262 -4.87 2.39 -33.40
N ILE A 263 -5.70 3.37 -33.73
CA ILE A 263 -6.23 4.33 -32.77
C ILE A 263 -7.10 3.61 -31.71
N GLN A 264 -8.02 2.77 -32.16
CA GLN A 264 -8.91 2.02 -31.27
C GLN A 264 -8.13 1.12 -30.31
N GLN A 265 -7.18 0.35 -30.81
CA GLN A 265 -6.38 -0.55 -29.97
C GLN A 265 -5.47 0.23 -29.03
N SER A 266 -4.84 1.31 -29.48
CA SER A 266 -3.97 2.14 -28.64
C SER A 266 -4.73 2.73 -27.47
N VAL A 267 -5.89 3.29 -27.70
CA VAL A 267 -6.73 3.90 -26.65
C VAL A 267 -7.32 2.84 -25.74
N LYS A 268 -8.08 1.90 -26.31
CA LYS A 268 -8.90 0.96 -25.51
C LYS A 268 -8.11 -0.17 -24.85
N LYS A 269 -7.06 -0.67 -25.50
CA LYS A 269 -6.30 -1.82 -24.98
C LYS A 269 -5.00 -1.47 -24.27
N LYS A 270 -4.46 -0.27 -24.50
CA LYS A 270 -3.15 0.11 -23.97
C LYS A 270 -3.23 1.33 -23.05
N VAL A 271 -3.62 2.48 -23.56
CA VAL A 271 -3.52 3.75 -22.83
C VAL A 271 -4.56 3.83 -21.70
N LEU A 272 -5.84 3.62 -21.98
CA LEU A 272 -6.87 3.69 -20.94
C LEU A 272 -6.66 2.68 -19.82
N PRO A 273 -6.37 1.40 -20.07
CA PRO A 273 -6.09 0.46 -18.98
C PRO A 273 -4.90 0.87 -18.11
N ALA A 274 -3.84 1.41 -18.71
CA ALA A 274 -2.67 1.89 -17.97
C ALA A 274 -3.01 3.11 -17.08
N ILE A 275 -3.78 4.05 -17.62
CA ILE A 275 -4.24 5.24 -16.89
C ILE A 275 -5.21 4.86 -15.77
N GLU A 276 -6.13 3.93 -16.02
CA GLU A 276 -7.04 3.42 -15.00
C GLU A 276 -6.31 2.81 -13.81
N ARG A 277 -5.31 1.98 -14.08
CA ARG A 277 -4.45 1.41 -13.01
C ARG A 277 -3.73 2.49 -12.22
N ARG A 278 -3.15 3.46 -12.92
CA ARG A 278 -2.46 4.59 -12.29
C ARG A 278 -3.38 5.40 -11.38
N ILE A 279 -4.56 5.74 -11.87
CA ILE A 279 -5.56 6.52 -11.10
C ILE A 279 -6.05 5.71 -9.89
N ARG A 280 -6.32 4.41 -10.06
CA ARG A 280 -6.70 3.53 -8.95
C ARG A 280 -5.62 3.52 -7.85
N THR A 281 -4.35 3.44 -8.24
CA THR A 281 -3.22 3.50 -7.32
C THR A 281 -3.13 4.86 -6.61
N GLU A 282 -3.21 5.95 -7.35
CA GLU A 282 -3.15 7.31 -6.80
C GLU A 282 -4.30 7.61 -5.83
N LEU A 283 -5.52 7.20 -6.17
CA LEU A 283 -6.68 7.35 -5.30
C LEU A 283 -6.54 6.52 -4.01
N THR A 284 -6.01 5.31 -4.12
CA THR A 284 -5.78 4.43 -2.97
C THR A 284 -4.73 5.02 -2.04
N GLU A 285 -3.61 5.49 -2.56
CA GLU A 285 -2.55 6.13 -1.77
C GLU A 285 -3.07 7.37 -1.03
N LYS A 286 -3.81 8.23 -1.73
CA LYS A 286 -4.44 9.41 -1.14
C LYS A 286 -5.44 9.05 -0.05
N ALA A 287 -6.26 8.01 -0.28
CA ALA A 287 -7.26 7.54 0.68
C ALA A 287 -6.62 6.95 1.94
N GLU A 288 -5.56 6.16 1.78
CA GLU A 288 -4.81 5.55 2.89
C GLU A 288 -4.10 6.61 3.72
N GLU A 289 -3.46 7.58 3.09
CA GLU A 289 -2.83 8.71 3.77
C GLU A 289 -3.84 9.52 4.59
N GLY A 290 -4.99 9.85 4.00
CA GLY A 290 -6.07 10.54 4.69
C GLY A 290 -6.64 9.74 5.86
N ALA A 291 -6.77 8.43 5.73
CA ALA A 291 -7.25 7.54 6.81
C ALA A 291 -6.25 7.47 7.97
N ILE A 292 -4.96 7.39 7.67
CA ILE A 292 -3.88 7.40 8.68
C ILE A 292 -3.89 8.73 9.43
N GLN A 293 -4.01 9.85 8.72
CA GLN A 293 -4.05 11.18 9.33
C GLN A 293 -5.26 11.33 10.24
N LEU A 294 -6.45 10.90 9.81
CA LEU A 294 -7.66 10.95 10.62
C LEU A 294 -7.53 10.09 11.89
N PHE A 295 -6.99 8.87 11.76
CA PHE A 295 -6.73 8.02 12.90
C PHE A 295 -5.76 8.65 13.89
N SER A 296 -4.67 9.24 13.39
CA SER A 296 -3.66 9.94 14.20
C SER A 296 -4.28 11.12 14.97
N ASP A 297 -5.10 11.94 14.30
CA ASP A 297 -5.77 13.08 14.91
C ASP A 297 -6.76 12.64 15.98
N ASN A 298 -7.55 11.60 15.71
CA ASN A 298 -8.51 11.06 16.66
C ASN A 298 -7.80 10.46 17.90
N LEU A 299 -6.72 9.73 17.68
CA LEU A 299 -5.90 9.17 18.77
C LEU A 299 -5.28 10.29 19.62
N ARG A 300 -4.72 11.31 18.98
CA ARG A 300 -4.19 12.48 19.67
C ARG A 300 -5.23 13.15 20.53
N ASN A 301 -6.42 13.41 19.99
CA ASN A 301 -7.52 14.04 20.72
C ASN A 301 -7.97 13.17 21.90
N LEU A 302 -8.02 11.86 21.74
CA LEU A 302 -8.34 10.92 22.80
C LEU A 302 -7.30 10.93 23.93
N LEU A 303 -6.00 10.96 23.56
CA LEU A 303 -4.89 10.98 24.53
C LEU A 303 -4.74 12.33 25.21
N LEU A 304 -5.18 13.41 24.61
CA LEU A 304 -5.09 14.77 25.16
C LEU A 304 -6.36 15.21 25.91
N VAL A 305 -7.24 14.28 26.24
CA VAL A 305 -8.38 14.56 27.12
C VAL A 305 -7.86 15.11 28.45
N ALA A 306 -8.43 16.23 28.89
CA ALA A 306 -8.02 16.88 30.12
C ALA A 306 -8.20 15.94 31.32
N PRO A 307 -7.21 15.85 32.24
CA PRO A 307 -7.34 15.05 33.43
C PRO A 307 -8.46 15.57 34.33
N LEU A 308 -9.09 14.68 35.07
CA LEU A 308 -10.07 15.03 36.09
C LEU A 308 -9.33 15.64 37.28
N LYS A 309 -9.39 16.95 37.42
CA LYS A 309 -8.74 17.64 38.53
C LYS A 309 -9.68 17.88 39.71
N GLY A 310 -9.11 17.89 40.91
CA GLY A 310 -9.83 18.25 42.11
C GLY A 310 -10.80 17.18 42.66
N ARG A 311 -10.68 15.94 42.18
CA ARG A 311 -11.54 14.85 42.58
C ARG A 311 -10.74 13.62 42.99
N VAL A 312 -11.28 12.87 43.93
CA VAL A 312 -10.73 11.55 44.32
C VAL A 312 -11.25 10.51 43.33
N VAL A 313 -10.34 9.89 42.63
CA VAL A 313 -10.65 8.92 41.57
C VAL A 313 -10.14 7.54 41.92
N LEU A 314 -10.99 6.52 41.74
CA LEU A 314 -10.59 5.11 41.76
C LEU A 314 -10.42 4.62 40.33
N GLY A 315 -9.19 4.28 39.96
CA GLY A 315 -8.90 3.61 38.68
C GLY A 315 -9.15 2.11 38.81
N PHE A 316 -9.89 1.57 37.87
CA PHE A 316 -10.29 0.17 37.82
C PHE A 316 -9.76 -0.44 36.50
N ASP A 317 -8.75 -1.31 36.62
CA ASP A 317 -8.17 -2.01 35.44
C ASP A 317 -8.73 -3.44 35.41
N PRO A 318 -9.71 -3.72 34.54
CA PRO A 318 -10.39 -5.01 34.51
C PRO A 318 -9.49 -6.13 33.97
N ALA A 319 -9.68 -7.33 34.54
CA ALA A 319 -9.15 -8.58 34.03
C ALA A 319 -9.97 -9.76 34.53
N PHE A 320 -9.97 -10.87 33.79
CA PHE A 320 -10.74 -12.06 34.20
C PHE A 320 -10.01 -12.91 35.23
N ARG A 321 -8.83 -13.42 34.92
CA ARG A 321 -8.10 -14.39 35.75
C ARG A 321 -7.23 -13.76 36.82
N THR A 322 -6.51 -12.71 36.45
CA THR A 322 -5.55 -12.04 37.31
C THR A 322 -6.21 -11.07 38.31
N GLY A 323 -7.51 -10.93 38.23
CA GLY A 323 -8.29 -9.98 39.03
C GLY A 323 -8.18 -8.56 38.50
N ALA A 324 -9.08 -7.71 38.97
CA ALA A 324 -9.08 -6.29 38.67
C ALA A 324 -8.11 -5.56 39.59
N LYS A 325 -7.26 -4.73 39.04
CA LYS A 325 -6.35 -3.87 39.79
C LYS A 325 -6.98 -2.51 40.03
N LEU A 326 -7.01 -2.11 41.28
CA LEU A 326 -7.58 -0.85 41.74
C LEU A 326 -6.48 0.08 42.23
N ALA A 327 -6.61 1.37 41.91
CA ALA A 327 -5.77 2.42 42.47
C ALA A 327 -6.63 3.63 42.84
N VAL A 328 -6.48 4.15 44.04
CA VAL A 328 -7.15 5.39 44.45
C VAL A 328 -6.15 6.52 44.42
N VAL A 329 -6.51 7.60 43.73
CA VAL A 329 -5.72 8.83 43.69
C VAL A 329 -6.50 10.00 44.26
N ASP A 330 -5.80 10.88 44.98
CA ASP A 330 -6.41 12.06 45.54
C ASP A 330 -6.65 13.18 44.51
N ALA A 331 -7.19 14.30 44.97
CA ALA A 331 -7.48 15.45 44.12
C ALA A 331 -6.22 16.05 43.45
N THR A 332 -5.03 15.76 43.93
CA THR A 332 -3.74 16.22 43.35
C THR A 332 -3.07 15.19 42.44
N GLY A 333 -3.67 13.99 42.31
CA GLY A 333 -3.13 12.90 41.54
C GLY A 333 -2.16 11.99 42.33
N LYS A 334 -2.02 12.18 43.65
CA LYS A 334 -1.20 11.32 44.50
C LYS A 334 -1.91 9.99 44.73
N MET A 335 -1.19 8.90 44.52
CA MET A 335 -1.71 7.55 44.77
C MET A 335 -1.82 7.30 46.26
N LEU A 336 -3.03 6.96 46.73
CA LEU A 336 -3.33 6.71 48.15
C LEU A 336 -3.24 5.22 48.48
N THR A 337 -3.74 4.35 47.63
CA THR A 337 -3.71 2.90 47.84
C THR A 337 -3.88 2.15 46.54
N THR A 338 -3.50 0.89 46.54
CA THR A 338 -3.75 -0.07 45.48
C THR A 338 -4.30 -1.36 46.06
N GLN A 339 -5.17 -2.05 45.33
CA GLN A 339 -5.73 -3.32 45.73
C GLN A 339 -6.11 -4.17 44.52
N VAL A 340 -6.12 -5.48 44.68
CA VAL A 340 -6.62 -6.43 43.66
C VAL A 340 -7.89 -7.06 44.17
N ILE A 341 -8.93 -7.06 43.34
CA ILE A 341 -10.20 -7.73 43.62
C ILE A 341 -10.58 -8.69 42.50
N TYR A 342 -11.46 -9.61 42.78
CA TYR A 342 -11.95 -10.59 41.79
C TYR A 342 -13.47 -10.44 41.61
N PRO A 343 -13.90 -9.42 40.83
CA PRO A 343 -15.31 -9.01 40.81
C PRO A 343 -16.17 -9.78 39.80
N VAL A 344 -15.56 -10.52 38.87
CA VAL A 344 -16.26 -11.17 37.76
C VAL A 344 -15.80 -12.61 37.58
N LYS A 345 -16.63 -13.44 36.97
CA LYS A 345 -16.25 -14.83 36.63
C LYS A 345 -14.93 -14.84 35.81
N PRO A 346 -14.03 -15.83 36.02
CA PRO A 346 -14.24 -17.10 36.73
C PRO A 346 -14.11 -17.07 38.27
N ALA A 347 -14.14 -15.91 38.88
CA ALA A 347 -14.12 -15.79 40.32
C ALA A 347 -15.34 -16.52 40.96
N SER A 348 -15.15 -17.09 42.19
CA SER A 348 -16.22 -17.72 42.94
C SER A 348 -17.23 -16.68 43.47
N ALA A 349 -18.45 -17.13 43.82
CA ALA A 349 -19.44 -16.25 44.40
C ALA A 349 -18.91 -15.56 45.66
N ARG A 350 -18.13 -16.26 46.48
CA ARG A 350 -17.49 -15.71 47.67
C ARG A 350 -16.50 -14.60 47.33
N GLN A 351 -15.68 -14.81 46.32
CA GLN A 351 -14.71 -13.80 45.85
C GLN A 351 -15.41 -12.54 45.33
N ILE A 352 -16.52 -12.71 44.60
CA ILE A 352 -17.31 -11.59 44.09
C ILE A 352 -17.94 -10.79 45.24
N GLU A 353 -18.46 -11.46 46.28
CA GLU A 353 -19.00 -10.78 47.48
C GLU A 353 -17.91 -10.06 48.28
N GLU A 354 -16.72 -10.66 48.41
CA GLU A 354 -15.56 -9.99 49.00
C GLU A 354 -15.14 -8.76 48.19
N ALA A 355 -15.16 -8.86 46.86
CA ALA A 355 -14.85 -7.76 45.98
C ALA A 355 -15.84 -6.59 46.16
N LYS A 356 -17.12 -6.85 46.29
CA LYS A 356 -18.14 -5.83 46.60
C LYS A 356 -17.85 -5.07 47.88
N ARG A 357 -17.53 -5.83 48.94
CA ARG A 357 -17.18 -5.24 50.23
C ARG A 357 -15.91 -4.42 50.16
N ASP A 358 -14.88 -4.95 49.55
CA ASP A 358 -13.60 -4.26 49.41
C ASP A 358 -13.73 -2.97 48.61
N LEU A 359 -14.49 -2.98 47.51
CA LEU A 359 -14.75 -1.77 46.71
C LEU A 359 -15.54 -0.74 47.52
N ALA A 360 -16.59 -1.16 48.21
CA ALA A 360 -17.39 -0.28 49.07
C ALA A 360 -16.55 0.35 50.20
N ASP A 361 -15.67 -0.43 50.81
CA ASP A 361 -14.76 0.05 51.84
C ASP A 361 -13.77 1.09 51.29
N LEU A 362 -13.19 0.88 50.11
CA LEU A 362 -12.31 1.86 49.46
C LEU A 362 -13.04 3.16 49.16
N ILE A 363 -14.25 3.07 48.63
CA ILE A 363 -15.07 4.23 48.31
C ILE A 363 -15.34 5.06 49.57
N GLY A 364 -15.75 4.41 50.63
CA GLY A 364 -16.06 5.05 51.92
C GLY A 364 -14.82 5.63 52.59
N GLN A 365 -13.73 4.86 52.64
CA GLN A 365 -12.50 5.25 53.34
C GLN A 365 -11.82 6.47 52.72
N TYR A 366 -11.75 6.52 51.42
CA TYR A 366 -11.03 7.58 50.68
C TYR A 366 -11.92 8.65 50.10
N GLY A 367 -13.22 8.55 50.24
CA GLY A 367 -14.18 9.48 49.70
C GLY A 367 -14.16 9.52 48.18
N VAL A 368 -14.09 8.36 47.53
CA VAL A 368 -14.05 8.25 46.06
C VAL A 368 -15.27 8.89 45.41
N GLU A 369 -15.06 9.79 44.52
CA GLU A 369 -16.11 10.52 43.80
C GLU A 369 -16.36 9.97 42.39
N ILE A 370 -15.34 9.43 41.74
CA ILE A 370 -15.38 8.92 40.38
C ILE A 370 -14.64 7.58 40.30
N ILE A 371 -15.22 6.63 39.57
CA ILE A 371 -14.59 5.38 39.21
C ILE A 371 -14.31 5.40 37.70
N ALA A 372 -13.05 5.29 37.33
CA ALA A 372 -12.61 5.21 35.92
C ALA A 372 -12.31 3.74 35.62
N ILE A 373 -13.06 3.14 34.70
CA ILE A 373 -12.92 1.73 34.30
C ILE A 373 -12.19 1.66 32.96
N GLY A 374 -11.11 0.87 32.89
CA GLY A 374 -10.38 0.62 31.68
C GLY A 374 -11.25 -0.07 30.62
N ASN A 375 -11.15 0.39 29.38
CA ASN A 375 -11.94 -0.11 28.25
C ASN A 375 -11.22 -1.28 27.53
N GLY A 376 -10.91 -2.33 28.25
CA GLY A 376 -10.25 -3.53 27.72
C GLY A 376 -11.05 -4.79 27.96
N THR A 377 -10.35 -5.90 28.17
CA THR A 377 -10.93 -7.19 28.56
C THR A 377 -11.74 -7.06 29.86
N ALA A 378 -12.91 -7.68 29.90
CA ALA A 378 -13.81 -7.66 31.06
C ALA A 378 -14.39 -6.29 31.46
N SER A 379 -14.33 -5.29 30.59
CA SER A 379 -14.82 -3.95 30.90
C SER A 379 -16.34 -3.88 31.13
N ARG A 380 -17.13 -4.59 30.33
CA ARG A 380 -18.60 -4.62 30.43
C ARG A 380 -19.07 -5.31 31.70
N GLU A 381 -18.46 -6.45 32.04
CA GLU A 381 -18.75 -7.21 33.25
C GLU A 381 -18.36 -6.41 34.50
N SER A 382 -17.24 -5.69 34.42
CA SER A 382 -16.79 -4.82 35.50
C SER A 382 -17.68 -3.59 35.70
N GLU A 383 -18.15 -3.01 34.60
CA GLU A 383 -19.12 -1.90 34.63
C GLU A 383 -20.43 -2.35 35.33
N ALA A 384 -20.96 -3.52 34.98
CA ALA A 384 -22.13 -4.09 35.60
C ALA A 384 -21.91 -4.33 37.11
N PHE A 385 -20.74 -4.86 37.48
CA PHE A 385 -20.35 -5.06 38.88
C PHE A 385 -20.33 -3.75 39.68
N VAL A 386 -19.74 -2.70 39.12
CA VAL A 386 -19.68 -1.39 39.79
C VAL A 386 -21.04 -0.72 39.89
N ALA A 387 -21.92 -0.94 38.92
CA ALA A 387 -23.27 -0.38 38.90
C ALA A 387 -24.19 -0.97 39.96
N GLU A 388 -23.96 -2.21 40.42
CA GLU A 388 -24.69 -2.84 41.55
C GLU A 388 -24.34 -2.18 42.90
#